data_18343bb886a87555cf897db127981522
#
_entry.id   18343bb886a87555cf897db127981522
#
_cell.length_a   1.000
_cell.length_b   1.000
_cell.length_c   1.000
_cell.angle_alpha   90.00
_cell.angle_beta   90.00
_cell.angle_gamma   90.00
#
_symmetry.space_group_name_H-M   'P 1'
#
loop_
_entity.id
_entity.type
_entity.pdbx_description
1 polymer ?
#
loop_
_entity_poly.entity_id
_entity_poly.type
_entity_poly.pdbx_seq_one_letter_code
_entity_poly.pdbx_strand_id
1 'polypeptide(L)'
;MPSPCHCRIATIDDLDSLVKLFDQYRQFYECAPDQVAARAWLDTNLKLGRSIIFVAETNAGIQGFTQLYPALCSVELVNYFILYDLYVCDRARRGGIGRALMEAARRWATGQGAARIDLETARSNTAGQQLYKGLNYQLDEVFIKFSLEINS
;
A
#
# COMPACT_ATOMS: atom_id res chain seq x y z
N MET A 1 4.00 10.70 23.57
CA MET A 1 2.76 10.35 22.86
C MET A 1 2.98 10.48 21.37
N PRO A 2 2.69 9.45 20.57
CA PRO A 2 2.72 9.62 19.12
C PRO A 2 1.66 10.65 18.72
N SER A 3 1.98 11.49 17.73
CA SER A 3 1.01 12.45 17.19
C SER A 3 -0.19 11.69 16.61
N PRO A 4 -1.41 12.21 16.80
CA PRO A 4 -2.58 11.58 16.19
C PRO A 4 -2.38 11.49 14.66
N CYS A 5 -2.72 10.32 14.12
CA CYS A 5 -2.60 10.05 12.70
C CYS A 5 -4.01 10.04 12.10
N HIS A 6 -4.19 10.76 11.02
CA HIS A 6 -5.42 10.75 10.23
C HIS A 6 -5.16 10.07 8.90
N CYS A 7 -5.85 8.96 8.66
CA CYS A 7 -5.77 8.23 7.39
C CYS A 7 -6.94 8.64 6.50
N ARG A 8 -6.62 9.00 5.26
CA ARG A 8 -7.61 9.43 4.27
C ARG A 8 -7.18 9.03 2.86
N ILE A 9 -8.10 9.05 1.93
CA ILE A 9 -7.80 8.82 0.52
C ILE A 9 -6.98 10.01 0.00
N ALA A 10 -5.90 9.70 -0.72
CA ALA A 10 -5.06 10.71 -1.36
C ALA A 10 -5.76 11.35 -2.55
N THR A 11 -5.46 12.61 -2.79
CA THR A 11 -5.88 13.34 -3.98
C THR A 11 -4.66 13.81 -4.75
N ILE A 12 -4.88 14.41 -5.92
CA ILE A 12 -3.79 14.95 -6.74
C ILE A 12 -2.98 16.02 -5.99
N ASP A 13 -3.59 16.69 -5.02
CA ASP A 13 -2.91 17.69 -4.19
C ASP A 13 -1.85 17.08 -3.28
N ASP A 14 -1.90 15.78 -3.05
CA ASP A 14 -0.92 15.05 -2.23
C ASP A 14 0.29 14.57 -3.03
N LEU A 15 0.30 14.77 -4.35
CA LEU A 15 1.28 14.16 -5.24
C LEU A 15 2.72 14.47 -4.83
N ASP A 16 3.04 15.72 -4.51
CA ASP A 16 4.41 16.11 -4.16
C ASP A 16 4.92 15.35 -2.93
N SER A 17 4.10 15.22 -1.90
CA SER A 17 4.46 14.46 -0.69
C SER A 17 4.54 12.97 -0.96
N LEU A 18 3.59 12.45 -1.75
CA LEU A 18 3.56 11.04 -2.13
C LEU A 18 4.78 10.63 -2.95
N VAL A 19 5.22 11.46 -3.88
CA VAL A 19 6.38 11.16 -4.73
C VAL A 19 7.62 10.89 -3.87
N LYS A 20 7.84 11.72 -2.86
CA LYS A 20 8.99 11.57 -1.95
C LYS A 20 8.93 10.24 -1.19
N LEU A 21 7.78 9.92 -0.61
CA LEU A 21 7.60 8.67 0.14
C LEU A 21 7.68 7.46 -0.77
N PHE A 22 7.08 7.54 -1.94
CA PHE A 22 7.07 6.44 -2.90
C PHE A 22 8.48 6.15 -3.44
N ASP A 23 9.26 7.19 -3.70
CA ASP A 23 10.65 7.04 -4.11
C ASP A 23 11.51 6.41 -3.00
N GLN A 24 11.30 6.82 -1.75
CA GLN A 24 11.95 6.21 -0.58
C GLN A 24 11.57 4.73 -0.44
N TYR A 25 10.30 4.41 -0.62
CA TYR A 25 9.79 3.03 -0.60
C TYR A 25 10.47 2.17 -1.68
N ARG A 26 10.61 2.69 -2.89
CA ARG A 26 11.29 1.98 -3.97
C ARG A 26 12.77 1.75 -3.65
N GLN A 27 13.42 2.73 -3.02
CA GLN A 27 14.81 2.59 -2.56
C GLN A 27 14.94 1.52 -1.47
N PHE A 28 13.94 1.37 -0.61
CA PHE A 28 13.90 0.29 0.37
C PHE A 28 13.90 -1.08 -0.32
N TYR A 29 13.35 -1.17 -1.52
CA TYR A 29 13.41 -2.37 -2.37
C TYR A 29 14.57 -2.34 -3.38
N GLU A 30 15.62 -1.59 -3.04
CA GLU A 30 16.87 -1.54 -3.81
C GLU A 30 16.76 -0.94 -5.21
N CYS A 31 15.69 -0.20 -5.49
CA CYS A 31 15.59 0.58 -6.71
C CYS A 31 16.45 1.83 -6.60
N ALA A 32 17.01 2.28 -7.72
CA ALA A 32 17.71 3.56 -7.78
C ALA A 32 16.73 4.71 -7.56
N PRO A 33 17.14 5.82 -6.92
CA PRO A 33 16.30 7.00 -6.79
C PRO A 33 15.85 7.51 -8.16
N ASP A 34 14.55 7.75 -8.32
CA ASP A 34 13.98 8.27 -9.57
C ASP A 34 12.63 8.92 -9.28
N GLN A 35 12.65 10.17 -8.82
CA GLN A 35 11.42 10.90 -8.50
C GLN A 35 10.61 11.25 -9.75
N VAL A 36 11.25 11.35 -10.91
CA VAL A 36 10.55 11.62 -12.17
C VAL A 36 9.64 10.45 -12.55
N ALA A 37 10.19 9.24 -12.54
CA ALA A 37 9.42 8.03 -12.83
C ALA A 37 8.36 7.78 -11.75
N ALA A 38 8.69 7.99 -10.48
CA ALA A 38 7.76 7.86 -9.37
C ALA A 38 6.55 8.80 -9.53
N ARG A 39 6.82 10.06 -9.89
CA ARG A 39 5.76 11.05 -10.13
C ARG A 39 4.87 10.64 -11.29
N ALA A 40 5.44 10.24 -12.40
CA ALA A 40 4.68 9.83 -13.58
C ALA A 40 3.75 8.66 -13.26
N TRP A 41 4.24 7.68 -12.50
CA TRP A 41 3.45 6.52 -12.08
C TRP A 41 2.26 6.92 -11.20
N LEU A 42 2.51 7.68 -10.15
CA LEU A 42 1.47 8.10 -9.21
C LEU A 42 0.46 9.05 -9.84
N ASP A 43 0.93 9.99 -10.63
CA ASP A 43 0.06 10.94 -11.34
C ASP A 43 -0.94 10.21 -12.24
N THR A 44 -0.45 9.24 -13.01
CA THR A 44 -1.30 8.41 -13.87
C THR A 44 -2.29 7.60 -13.05
N ASN A 45 -1.85 6.97 -11.96
CA ASN A 45 -2.73 6.20 -11.10
C ASN A 45 -3.86 7.05 -10.52
N LEU A 46 -3.52 8.25 -10.04
CA LEU A 46 -4.51 9.17 -9.46
C LEU A 46 -5.48 9.69 -10.52
N LYS A 47 -4.97 10.10 -11.66
CA LYS A 47 -5.80 10.69 -12.73
C LYS A 47 -6.75 9.68 -13.38
N LEU A 48 -6.29 8.45 -13.57
CA LEU A 48 -7.07 7.41 -14.25
C LEU A 48 -7.82 6.49 -13.27
N GLY A 49 -7.68 6.70 -11.97
CA GLY A 49 -8.32 5.84 -10.98
C GLY A 49 -7.87 4.39 -11.05
N ARG A 50 -6.60 4.13 -11.42
CA ARG A 50 -6.08 2.76 -11.54
C ARG A 50 -5.81 2.12 -10.19
N SER A 51 -5.64 2.93 -9.16
CA SER A 51 -5.40 2.47 -7.81
C SER A 51 -6.09 3.36 -6.80
N ILE A 52 -6.15 2.92 -5.56
CA ILE A 52 -6.61 3.71 -4.43
C ILE A 52 -5.42 3.87 -3.49
N ILE A 53 -5.13 5.10 -3.12
CA ILE A 53 -4.01 5.42 -2.24
C ILE A 53 -4.56 6.05 -0.96
N PHE A 54 -4.17 5.50 0.19
CA PHE A 54 -4.43 6.11 1.50
C PHE A 54 -3.15 6.74 2.00
N VAL A 55 -3.27 7.92 2.58
CA VAL A 55 -2.16 8.61 3.23
C VAL A 55 -2.43 8.73 4.71
N ALA A 56 -1.38 8.69 5.49
CA ALA A 56 -1.41 8.91 6.93
C ALA A 56 -0.82 10.29 7.22
N GLU A 57 -1.66 11.21 7.64
CA GLU A 57 -1.29 12.59 7.90
C GLU A 57 -1.16 12.82 9.42
N THR A 58 -0.09 13.47 9.81
CA THR A 58 0.15 13.93 11.18
C THR A 58 0.45 15.43 11.15
N ASN A 59 0.74 16.02 12.31
CA ASN A 59 1.17 17.42 12.37
C ASN A 59 2.46 17.68 11.58
N ALA A 60 3.26 16.64 11.33
CA ALA A 60 4.49 16.71 10.53
C ALA A 60 4.26 16.51 9.02
N GLY A 61 3.00 16.41 8.58
CA GLY A 61 2.62 16.15 7.20
C GLY A 61 2.33 14.67 6.95
N ILE A 62 2.39 14.27 5.69
CA ILE A 62 2.15 12.88 5.30
C ILE A 62 3.36 12.03 5.68
N GLN A 63 3.15 11.03 6.53
CA GLN A 63 4.20 10.18 7.09
C GLN A 63 4.19 8.74 6.57
N GLY A 64 3.15 8.36 5.84
CA GLY A 64 3.05 7.03 5.28
C GLY A 64 1.94 6.94 4.25
N PHE A 65 1.94 5.85 3.50
CA PHE A 65 0.90 5.58 2.51
C PHE A 65 0.72 4.07 2.32
N THR A 66 -0.45 3.71 1.79
CA THR A 66 -0.69 2.38 1.23
C THR A 66 -1.43 2.52 -0.09
N GLN A 67 -1.15 1.63 -1.03
CA GLN A 67 -1.76 1.64 -2.35
C GLN A 67 -2.36 0.29 -2.65
N LEU A 68 -3.63 0.29 -3.09
CA LEU A 68 -4.36 -0.90 -3.47
C LEU A 68 -4.73 -0.84 -4.95
N TYR A 69 -4.63 -1.99 -5.61
CA TYR A 69 -5.08 -2.15 -6.98
C TYR A 69 -6.33 -3.02 -7.01
N PRO A 70 -7.36 -2.66 -7.80
CA PRO A 70 -8.52 -3.53 -7.97
C PRO A 70 -8.15 -4.80 -8.73
N ALA A 71 -8.78 -5.90 -8.37
CA ALA A 71 -8.58 -7.20 -8.98
C ALA A 71 -9.88 -7.99 -9.05
N LEU A 72 -9.90 -8.97 -9.93
CA LEU A 72 -11.08 -9.80 -10.20
C LEU A 72 -10.70 -11.26 -10.05
N CYS A 73 -11.54 -12.02 -9.34
CA CYS A 73 -11.40 -13.46 -9.22
C CYS A 73 -12.55 -14.13 -9.99
N SER A 74 -12.25 -14.69 -11.16
CA SER A 74 -13.27 -15.29 -12.02
C SER A 74 -13.90 -16.54 -11.41
N VAL A 75 -13.10 -17.38 -10.76
CA VAL A 75 -13.60 -18.63 -10.17
C VAL A 75 -14.65 -18.37 -9.09
N GLU A 76 -14.40 -17.38 -8.25
CA GLU A 76 -15.30 -17.03 -7.16
C GLU A 76 -16.37 -16.00 -7.56
N LEU A 77 -16.23 -15.38 -8.72
CA LEU A 77 -17.10 -14.31 -9.22
C LEU A 77 -17.12 -13.11 -8.28
N VAL A 78 -15.96 -12.73 -7.78
CA VAL A 78 -15.83 -11.62 -6.83
C VAL A 78 -14.83 -10.57 -7.26
N ASN A 79 -15.05 -9.36 -6.77
CA ASN A 79 -14.07 -8.27 -6.78
C ASN A 79 -13.25 -8.35 -5.51
N TYR A 80 -11.97 -8.03 -5.58
CA TYR A 80 -11.10 -7.91 -4.42
C TYR A 80 -10.04 -6.85 -4.68
N PHE A 81 -9.20 -6.58 -3.70
CA PHE A 81 -8.10 -5.63 -3.84
C PHE A 81 -6.79 -6.29 -3.51
N ILE A 82 -5.73 -5.84 -4.17
CA ILE A 82 -4.37 -6.20 -3.84
C ILE A 82 -3.75 -4.99 -3.14
N LEU A 83 -3.40 -5.13 -1.87
CA LEU A 83 -2.64 -4.12 -1.14
C LEU A 83 -1.18 -4.31 -1.55
N TYR A 84 -0.74 -3.51 -2.50
CA TYR A 84 0.55 -3.70 -3.16
C TYR A 84 1.68 -2.98 -2.44
N ASP A 85 1.43 -1.77 -1.96
CA ASP A 85 2.44 -0.91 -1.36
C ASP A 85 2.02 -0.49 0.03
N LEU A 86 2.94 -0.54 0.98
CA LEU A 86 2.79 -0.01 2.33
C LEU A 86 4.14 0.51 2.80
N TYR A 87 4.19 1.78 3.15
CA TYR A 87 5.43 2.40 3.60
C TYR A 87 5.13 3.49 4.62
N VAL A 88 5.94 3.51 5.68
CA VAL A 88 5.94 4.55 6.71
C VAL A 88 7.35 5.09 6.79
N CYS A 89 7.53 6.40 6.78
CA CYS A 89 8.85 7.01 6.86
C CYS A 89 9.54 6.63 8.17
N ASP A 90 10.88 6.56 8.14
CA ASP A 90 11.68 6.05 9.27
C ASP A 90 11.34 6.72 10.59
N ARG A 91 11.19 8.04 10.58
CA ARG A 91 10.93 8.83 11.78
C ARG A 91 9.57 8.57 12.43
N ALA A 92 8.64 8.04 11.66
CA ALA A 92 7.26 7.80 12.11
C ALA A 92 6.97 6.33 12.38
N ARG A 93 7.93 5.44 12.21
CA ARG A 93 7.74 4.00 12.45
C ARG A 93 7.52 3.70 13.93
N ARG A 94 6.88 2.56 14.20
CA ARG A 94 6.52 2.08 15.55
C ARG A 94 5.46 2.93 16.25
N GLY A 95 4.83 3.88 15.54
CA GLY A 95 3.73 4.68 16.05
C GLY A 95 2.33 4.18 15.68
N GLY A 96 2.23 2.99 15.09
CA GLY A 96 0.95 2.40 14.68
C GLY A 96 0.40 2.93 13.35
N ILE A 97 1.18 3.68 12.58
CA ILE A 97 0.74 4.26 11.31
C ILE A 97 0.44 3.18 10.27
N GLY A 98 1.31 2.17 10.16
CA GLY A 98 1.09 1.06 9.22
C GLY A 98 -0.21 0.34 9.51
N ARG A 99 -0.49 0.04 10.78
CA ARG A 99 -1.75 -0.57 11.20
C ARG A 99 -2.94 0.33 10.86
N ALA A 100 -2.84 1.62 11.14
CA ALA A 100 -3.91 2.59 10.85
C ALA A 100 -4.22 2.66 9.37
N LEU A 101 -3.19 2.66 8.52
CA LEU A 101 -3.36 2.64 7.06
C LEU A 101 -4.07 1.36 6.60
N MET A 102 -3.67 0.20 7.11
CA MET A 102 -4.29 -1.07 6.73
C MET A 102 -5.74 -1.16 7.20
N GLU A 103 -6.05 -0.65 8.37
CA GLU A 103 -7.42 -0.61 8.87
C GLU A 103 -8.29 0.36 8.06
N ALA A 104 -7.76 1.50 7.64
CA ALA A 104 -8.46 2.42 6.75
C ALA A 104 -8.76 1.76 5.40
N ALA A 105 -7.79 1.06 4.82
CA ALA A 105 -7.96 0.31 3.58
C ALA A 105 -9.02 -0.78 3.72
N ARG A 106 -9.01 -1.51 4.83
CA ARG A 106 -10.00 -2.56 5.11
C ARG A 106 -11.41 -2.01 5.17
N ARG A 107 -11.61 -0.94 5.93
CA ARG A 107 -12.94 -0.31 6.04
C ARG A 107 -13.45 0.15 4.68
N TRP A 108 -12.57 0.78 3.91
CA TRP A 108 -12.94 1.25 2.58
C TRP A 108 -13.28 0.08 1.65
N ALA A 109 -12.45 -0.95 1.58
CA ALA A 109 -12.68 -2.11 0.74
C ALA A 109 -13.99 -2.83 1.10
N THR A 110 -14.29 -2.93 2.39
CA THR A 110 -15.56 -3.47 2.88
C THR A 110 -16.73 -2.66 2.32
N GLY A 111 -16.64 -1.35 2.36
CA GLY A 111 -17.65 -0.44 1.80
C GLY A 111 -17.82 -0.56 0.29
N GLN A 112 -16.78 -1.03 -0.41
CA GLN A 112 -16.82 -1.27 -1.86
C GLN A 112 -17.37 -2.66 -2.21
N GLY A 113 -17.72 -3.47 -1.23
CA GLY A 113 -18.21 -4.82 -1.48
C GLY A 113 -17.11 -5.81 -1.87
N ALA A 114 -15.86 -5.52 -1.55
CA ALA A 114 -14.76 -6.42 -1.86
C ALA A 114 -14.84 -7.70 -1.02
N ALA A 115 -14.53 -8.84 -1.63
CA ALA A 115 -14.54 -10.12 -0.95
C ALA A 115 -13.35 -10.29 -0.01
N ARG A 116 -12.20 -9.70 -0.37
CA ARG A 116 -10.97 -9.81 0.44
C ARG A 116 -9.94 -8.77 0.00
N ILE A 117 -8.87 -8.67 0.76
CA ILE A 117 -7.65 -7.96 0.39
C ILE A 117 -6.52 -8.97 0.42
N ASP A 118 -5.79 -9.11 -0.68
CA ASP A 118 -4.60 -9.94 -0.76
C ASP A 118 -3.35 -9.06 -0.73
N LEU A 119 -2.26 -9.59 -0.24
CA LEU A 119 -0.96 -8.92 -0.29
C LEU A 119 0.17 -9.94 -0.40
N GLU A 120 1.31 -9.46 -0.89
CA GLU A 120 2.55 -10.22 -0.92
C GLU A 120 3.62 -9.42 -0.17
N THR A 121 4.55 -10.10 0.45
CA THR A 121 5.69 -9.48 1.12
C THR A 121 6.92 -10.35 0.99
N ALA A 122 8.09 -9.75 1.14
CA ALA A 122 9.34 -10.52 1.14
C ALA A 122 9.38 -11.48 2.32
N ARG A 123 9.92 -12.67 2.10
CA ARG A 123 10.09 -13.67 3.17
C ARG A 123 10.93 -13.15 4.33
N SER A 124 11.84 -12.23 4.05
CA SER A 124 12.70 -11.59 5.06
C SER A 124 12.01 -10.49 5.86
N ASN A 125 10.84 -10.02 5.42
CA ASN A 125 10.11 -8.93 6.10
C ASN A 125 9.31 -9.49 7.28
N THR A 126 9.99 -9.84 8.36
CA THR A 126 9.36 -10.43 9.55
C THR A 126 8.44 -9.46 10.26
N ALA A 127 8.82 -8.19 10.35
CA ALA A 127 8.00 -7.15 10.99
C ALA A 127 6.66 -6.96 10.23
N GLY A 128 6.71 -6.91 8.91
CA GLY A 128 5.50 -6.83 8.07
C GLY A 128 4.61 -8.06 8.27
N GLN A 129 5.19 -9.26 8.25
CA GLN A 129 4.42 -10.48 8.44
C GLN A 129 3.73 -10.52 9.80
N GLN A 130 4.38 -10.04 10.86
CA GLN A 130 3.76 -9.95 12.18
C GLN A 130 2.57 -8.98 12.17
N LEU A 131 2.72 -7.84 11.52
CA LEU A 131 1.63 -6.87 11.36
C LEU A 131 0.44 -7.51 10.65
N TYR A 132 0.68 -8.17 9.52
CA TYR A 132 -0.39 -8.79 8.73
C TYR A 132 -1.11 -9.89 9.50
N LYS A 133 -0.38 -10.76 10.17
CA LYS A 133 -0.96 -11.81 11.03
C LYS A 133 -1.79 -11.21 12.16
N GLY A 134 -1.28 -10.12 12.77
CA GLY A 134 -2.01 -9.41 13.82
C GLY A 134 -3.31 -8.76 13.34
N LEU A 135 -3.43 -8.53 12.04
CA LEU A 135 -4.65 -8.01 11.40
C LEU A 135 -5.50 -9.12 10.75
N ASN A 136 -5.22 -10.38 11.09
CA ASN A 136 -5.94 -11.57 10.64
C ASN A 136 -5.76 -11.90 9.15
N TYR A 137 -4.70 -11.42 8.52
CA TYR A 137 -4.28 -11.93 7.22
C TYR A 137 -3.71 -13.33 7.40
N GLN A 138 -4.07 -14.22 6.49
CA GLN A 138 -3.67 -15.63 6.55
C GLN A 138 -2.74 -15.94 5.39
N LEU A 139 -1.69 -16.71 5.67
CA LEU A 139 -0.81 -17.21 4.63
C LEU A 139 -1.59 -18.16 3.72
N ASP A 140 -1.49 -17.95 2.42
CA ASP A 140 -2.07 -18.86 1.43
C ASP A 140 -1.22 -20.13 1.35
N GLU A 141 -1.83 -21.27 1.62
CA GLU A 141 -1.17 -22.57 1.55
C GLU A 141 -1.64 -23.41 0.36
N VAL A 142 -2.57 -22.87 -0.45
CA VAL A 142 -3.18 -23.60 -1.57
C VAL A 142 -2.53 -23.20 -2.90
N PHE A 143 -2.28 -21.92 -3.10
CA PHE A 143 -1.76 -21.41 -4.36
C PHE A 143 -0.30 -20.96 -4.23
N ILE A 144 0.47 -21.20 -5.28
CA ILE A 144 1.83 -20.68 -5.42
C ILE A 144 1.89 -19.80 -6.65
N LYS A 145 2.80 -18.83 -6.63
CA LYS A 145 2.96 -17.84 -7.69
C LYS A 145 4.06 -18.26 -8.66
N PHE A 146 3.76 -18.15 -9.94
CA PHE A 146 4.76 -18.26 -11.01
C PHE A 146 4.82 -16.95 -11.78
N SER A 147 5.99 -16.53 -12.20
CA SER A 147 6.19 -15.33 -13.00
C SER A 147 7.08 -15.64 -14.20
N LEU A 148 6.72 -15.08 -15.35
CA LEU A 148 7.53 -15.13 -16.57
C LEU A 148 7.91 -13.71 -16.94
N GLU A 149 9.20 -13.41 -16.97
CA GLU A 149 9.68 -12.12 -17.45
C GLU A 149 9.48 -12.04 -18.97
N ILE A 150 8.80 -10.99 -19.42
CA ILE A 150 8.50 -10.81 -20.84
C ILE A 150 9.52 -9.87 -21.51
N ASN A 151 9.98 -8.87 -20.76
CA ASN A 151 10.92 -7.89 -21.30
C ASN A 151 12.29 -8.12 -20.70
N SER A 152 13.21 -8.46 -21.54
CA SER A 152 14.63 -8.60 -21.18
C SER A 152 15.35 -7.27 -21.37
#